data_74758890560ff7518307c005bc87d82d
#
_entry.id   74758890560ff7518307c005bc87d82d
#
_cell.length_a   1.000
_cell.length_b   1.000
_cell.length_c   1.000
_cell.angle_alpha   90.00
_cell.angle_beta   90.00
_cell.angle_gamma   90.00
#
_symmetry.space_group_name_H-M   'P 1'
#
loop_
_entity.id
_entity.type
_entity.pdbx_description
1 polymer ?
#
loop_
_entity_poly.entity_id
_entity_poly.type
_entity_poly.pdbx_seq_one_letter_code
_entity_poly.pdbx_strand_id
1 'polypeptide(L)'
;MMTFYAAAGSYQIREENGKKMPYIMRLGKLQPVSIPEFCIWSMLLWDVMIYDELSRKCAQRLEAEGIAQDTFDKSLEMLVKRKLVIKGVGYTGADALYNMLADTYVVPVRGLQGKQRFFNVLKLLKQRKVTFCEAVYLMQHEKVTEDERRVLKLVMQTPLSVAELIRCFENSVRDVSSADKVIAAIYTDESDNQARLNNASSQSDYRREVLEATANLYLTRQVILEHA
;
A
#
# COMPACT_ATOMS: atom_id res chain seq x y z
N MET A 1 15.53 13.08 11.87
CA MET A 1 14.98 11.72 11.76
C MET A 1 13.61 11.83 11.14
N MET A 2 13.35 11.12 10.06
CA MET A 2 12.07 11.17 9.34
C MET A 2 11.23 9.96 9.70
N THR A 3 9.91 10.16 9.81
CA THR A 3 8.97 9.07 10.09
C THR A 3 7.83 9.15 9.09
N PHE A 4 7.61 8.06 8.35
CA PHE A 4 6.51 7.91 7.41
C PHE A 4 5.47 6.93 7.93
N TYR A 5 4.23 7.14 7.52
CA TYR A 5 3.09 6.28 7.80
C TYR A 5 2.35 5.97 6.50
N ALA A 6 1.89 4.73 6.35
CA ALA A 6 1.05 4.27 5.25
C ALA A 6 0.01 3.27 5.77
N ALA A 7 -1.12 3.14 5.10
CA ALA A 7 -2.14 2.15 5.46
C ALA A 7 -1.77 0.76 4.95
N ALA A 8 -2.05 -0.26 5.78
CA ALA A 8 -1.96 -1.67 5.39
C ALA A 8 -3.36 -2.27 5.25
N GLY A 9 -3.52 -3.18 4.27
CA GLY A 9 -4.74 -3.91 4.02
C GLY A 9 -5.74 -3.19 3.12
N SER A 10 -6.95 -3.69 3.12
CA SER A 10 -8.11 -3.13 2.43
C SER A 10 -9.28 -2.98 3.39
N TYR A 11 -10.36 -2.31 3.00
CA TYR A 11 -11.50 -2.10 3.90
C TYR A 11 -12.80 -2.67 3.36
N GLN A 12 -13.69 -2.98 4.27
CA GLN A 12 -15.09 -3.32 4.01
C GLN A 12 -15.97 -2.56 5.00
N ILE A 13 -17.13 -2.11 4.54
CA ILE A 13 -18.19 -1.57 5.41
C ILE A 13 -19.25 -2.65 5.53
N ARG A 14 -19.55 -3.08 6.76
CA ARG A 14 -20.58 -4.06 7.06
C ARG A 14 -21.71 -3.39 7.83
N GLU A 15 -22.91 -3.86 7.61
CA GLU A 15 -24.06 -3.44 8.40
C GLU A 15 -24.27 -4.44 9.54
N GLU A 16 -24.17 -3.96 10.77
CA GLU A 16 -24.41 -4.73 11.99
C GLU A 16 -25.42 -3.98 12.85
N ASN A 17 -26.52 -4.65 13.18
CA ASN A 17 -27.60 -4.06 13.99
C ASN A 17 -28.12 -2.72 13.43
N GLY A 18 -28.21 -2.59 12.10
CA GLY A 18 -28.66 -1.36 11.43
C GLY A 18 -27.64 -0.22 11.41
N LYS A 19 -26.40 -0.47 11.88
CA LYS A 19 -25.30 0.51 11.83
C LYS A 19 -24.21 0.05 10.87
N LYS A 20 -23.69 1.00 10.09
CA LYS A 20 -22.53 0.75 9.21
C LYS A 20 -21.25 0.80 10.02
N MET A 21 -20.56 -0.33 10.10
CA MET A 21 -19.30 -0.48 10.83
C MET A 21 -18.15 -0.70 9.84
N PRO A 22 -17.05 0.05 9.97
CA PRO A 22 -15.86 -0.15 9.16
C PRO A 22 -15.01 -1.32 9.69
N TYR A 23 -14.52 -2.12 8.76
CA TYR A 23 -13.57 -3.20 9.00
C TYR A 23 -12.37 -3.04 8.09
N ILE A 24 -11.19 -3.29 8.60
CA ILE A 24 -9.96 -3.40 7.79
C ILE A 24 -9.63 -4.87 7.63
N MET A 25 -9.43 -5.29 6.41
CA MET A 25 -9.00 -6.64 6.07
C MET A 25 -7.47 -6.64 5.92
N ARG A 26 -6.80 -7.46 6.73
CA ARG A 26 -5.36 -7.69 6.69
C ARG A 26 -5.08 -9.17 6.65
N LEU A 27 -4.29 -9.64 5.68
CA LEU A 27 -3.96 -11.06 5.49
C LEU A 27 -5.19 -11.97 5.56
N GLY A 28 -6.29 -11.55 4.93
CA GLY A 28 -7.56 -12.29 4.91
C GLY A 28 -8.38 -12.24 6.21
N LYS A 29 -7.90 -11.55 7.26
CA LYS A 29 -8.61 -11.40 8.53
C LYS A 29 -9.25 -10.03 8.63
N LEU A 30 -10.55 -9.99 8.89
CA LEU A 30 -11.28 -8.75 9.14
C LEU A 30 -11.10 -8.31 10.59
N GLN A 31 -10.75 -7.04 10.78
CA GLN A 31 -10.58 -6.41 12.08
C GLN A 31 -11.51 -5.20 12.18
N PRO A 32 -12.39 -5.15 13.19
CA PRO A 32 -13.22 -3.97 13.43
C PRO A 32 -12.35 -2.79 13.82
N VAL A 33 -12.71 -1.61 13.36
CA VAL A 33 -12.03 -0.36 13.71
C VAL A 33 -13.07 0.68 14.14
N SER A 34 -12.68 1.54 15.07
CA SER A 34 -13.48 2.68 15.48
C SER A 34 -13.53 3.75 14.38
N ILE A 35 -14.47 4.69 14.49
CA ILE A 35 -14.58 5.79 13.51
C ILE A 35 -13.29 6.63 13.47
N PRO A 36 -12.66 7.03 14.61
CA PRO A 36 -11.38 7.73 14.58
C PRO A 36 -10.26 6.92 13.92
N GLU A 37 -10.14 5.64 14.26
CA GLU A 37 -9.16 4.74 13.62
C GLU A 37 -9.39 4.65 12.11
N PHE A 38 -10.63 4.49 11.67
CA PHE A 38 -10.95 4.43 10.25
C PHE A 38 -10.68 5.75 9.54
N CYS A 39 -10.92 6.88 10.20
CA CYS A 39 -10.60 8.19 9.67
C CYS A 39 -9.08 8.32 9.38
N ILE A 40 -8.23 8.00 10.36
CA ILE A 40 -6.77 8.02 10.22
C ILE A 40 -6.32 7.06 9.11
N TRP A 41 -6.77 5.82 9.17
CA TRP A 41 -6.40 4.78 8.21
C TRP A 41 -6.82 5.15 6.78
N SER A 42 -8.02 5.69 6.60
CA SER A 42 -8.54 6.06 5.27
C SER A 42 -7.77 7.22 4.62
N MET A 43 -7.15 8.09 5.42
CA MET A 43 -6.29 9.16 4.91
C MET A 43 -4.94 8.64 4.45
N LEU A 44 -4.45 7.58 5.08
CA LEU A 44 -3.20 6.92 4.72
C LEU A 44 -3.37 5.91 3.57
N LEU A 45 -4.61 5.58 3.22
CA LEU A 45 -4.86 4.63 2.14
C LEU A 45 -4.48 5.23 0.80
N TRP A 46 -3.47 4.62 0.16
CA TRP A 46 -2.81 5.09 -1.06
C TRP A 46 -2.14 6.46 -0.94
N ASP A 47 -1.68 6.77 0.27
CA ASP A 47 -0.85 7.93 0.53
C ASP A 47 0.24 7.59 1.56
N VAL A 48 1.32 8.35 1.55
CA VAL A 48 2.43 8.22 2.50
C VAL A 48 2.64 9.58 3.15
N MET A 49 2.43 9.66 4.45
CA MET A 49 2.46 10.93 5.17
C MET A 49 3.44 10.92 6.34
N ILE A 50 3.98 12.09 6.66
CA ILE A 50 4.65 12.35 7.93
C ILE A 50 3.62 12.64 9.02
N TYR A 51 4.03 12.51 10.30
CA TYR A 51 3.14 12.70 11.44
C TYR A 51 2.42 14.05 11.44
N ASP A 52 3.15 15.15 11.21
CA ASP A 52 2.57 16.51 11.28
C ASP A 52 1.51 16.74 10.19
N GLU A 53 1.74 16.21 8.99
CA GLU A 53 0.77 16.28 7.90
C GLU A 53 -0.48 15.47 8.20
N LEU A 54 -0.30 14.23 8.67
CA LEU A 54 -1.38 13.33 9.04
C LEU A 54 -2.21 13.92 10.17
N SER A 55 -1.56 14.41 11.24
CA SER A 55 -2.23 15.04 12.39
C SER A 55 -3.07 16.25 11.97
N ARG A 56 -2.51 17.13 11.14
CA ARG A 56 -3.21 18.31 10.64
C ARG A 56 -4.44 17.93 9.78
N LYS A 57 -4.28 16.99 8.85
CA LYS A 57 -5.38 16.52 8.00
C LYS A 57 -6.47 15.84 8.83
N CYS A 58 -6.07 15.03 9.83
CA CYS A 58 -7.01 14.35 10.70
C CYS A 58 -7.76 15.30 11.63
N ALA A 59 -7.09 16.32 12.19
CA ALA A 59 -7.72 17.31 13.05
C ALA A 59 -8.92 17.96 12.35
N GLN A 60 -8.74 18.45 11.13
CA GLN A 60 -9.81 19.06 10.33
C GLN A 60 -11.02 18.14 10.14
N ARG A 61 -10.78 16.84 9.98
CA ARG A 61 -11.84 15.86 9.73
C ARG A 61 -12.49 15.37 11.01
N LEU A 62 -11.73 15.20 12.09
CA LEU A 62 -12.25 14.79 13.40
C LEU A 62 -13.10 15.89 14.03
N GLU A 63 -12.70 17.17 13.89
CA GLU A 63 -13.50 18.33 14.31
C GLU A 63 -14.86 18.36 13.61
N ALA A 64 -14.89 18.09 12.29
CA ALA A 64 -16.14 18.02 11.53
C ALA A 64 -17.09 16.89 12.03
N GLU A 65 -16.55 15.83 12.61
CA GLU A 65 -17.28 14.69 13.18
C GLU A 65 -17.52 14.84 14.69
N GLY A 66 -17.09 15.96 15.30
CA GLY A 66 -17.24 16.21 16.74
C GLY A 66 -16.38 15.33 17.65
N ILE A 67 -15.27 14.80 17.13
CA ILE A 67 -14.35 13.90 17.85
C ILE A 67 -13.19 14.71 18.41
N ALA A 68 -12.88 14.52 19.70
CA ALA A 68 -11.80 15.21 20.38
C ALA A 68 -10.41 14.84 19.80
N GLN A 69 -9.54 15.83 19.70
CA GLN A 69 -8.19 15.69 19.11
C GLN A 69 -7.30 14.71 19.91
N ASP A 70 -7.47 14.62 21.24
CA ASP A 70 -6.73 13.68 22.10
C ASP A 70 -6.90 12.20 21.70
N THR A 71 -7.90 11.91 20.87
CA THR A 71 -8.18 10.57 20.38
C THR A 71 -7.23 10.18 19.24
N PHE A 72 -6.61 11.16 18.54
CA PHE A 72 -5.76 10.91 17.39
C PHE A 72 -4.54 10.05 17.74
N ASP A 73 -3.73 10.46 18.71
CA ASP A 73 -2.48 9.77 19.05
C ASP A 73 -2.74 8.34 19.51
N LYS A 74 -3.74 8.16 20.38
CA LYS A 74 -4.15 6.83 20.86
C LYS A 74 -4.62 5.94 19.70
N SER A 75 -5.41 6.49 18.79
CA SER A 75 -5.92 5.75 17.63
C SER A 75 -4.80 5.39 16.66
N LEU A 76 -3.87 6.29 16.38
CA LEU A 76 -2.71 6.05 15.53
C LEU A 76 -1.80 4.96 16.15
N GLU A 77 -1.51 5.06 17.46
CA GLU A 77 -0.71 4.05 18.16
C GLU A 77 -1.37 2.66 18.10
N MET A 78 -2.69 2.59 18.31
CA MET A 78 -3.45 1.33 18.21
C MET A 78 -3.42 0.75 16.81
N LEU A 79 -3.55 1.58 15.77
CA LEU A 79 -3.45 1.14 14.38
C LEU A 79 -2.05 0.59 14.05
N VAL A 80 -0.99 1.25 14.52
CA VAL A 80 0.40 0.78 14.36
C VAL A 80 0.61 -0.53 15.12
N LYS A 81 0.16 -0.63 16.38
CA LYS A 81 0.27 -1.86 17.20
C LYS A 81 -0.47 -3.04 16.57
N ARG A 82 -1.63 -2.79 15.96
CA ARG A 82 -2.43 -3.79 15.23
C ARG A 82 -1.89 -4.08 13.83
N LYS A 83 -0.82 -3.41 13.42
CA LYS A 83 -0.21 -3.50 12.08
C LYS A 83 -1.19 -3.14 10.94
N LEU A 84 -2.16 -2.29 11.21
CA LEU A 84 -3.09 -1.72 10.23
C LEU A 84 -2.53 -0.42 9.61
N VAL A 85 -1.58 0.19 10.29
CA VAL A 85 -0.74 1.28 9.79
C VAL A 85 0.71 0.86 9.90
N ILE A 86 1.44 1.02 8.82
CA ILE A 86 2.87 0.75 8.73
C ILE A 86 3.62 2.04 9.06
N LYS A 87 4.69 1.91 9.84
CA LYS A 87 5.54 3.02 10.26
C LYS A 87 6.98 2.74 9.86
N GLY A 88 7.60 3.65 9.14
CA GLY A 88 9.02 3.59 8.83
C GLY A 88 9.76 4.79 9.39
N VAL A 89 10.92 4.55 9.95
CA VAL A 89 11.78 5.57 10.58
C VAL A 89 13.17 5.50 9.97
N GLY A 90 13.75 6.64 9.59
CA GLY A 90 15.08 6.69 8.99
C GLY A 90 15.74 8.06 9.16
N TYR A 91 17.03 8.12 8.86
CA TYR A 91 17.76 9.39 8.84
C TYR A 91 17.45 10.20 7.59
N THR A 92 17.26 9.52 6.47
CA THR A 92 16.79 10.11 5.20
C THR A 92 15.38 9.65 4.86
N GLY A 93 14.72 10.33 3.92
CA GLY A 93 13.42 9.90 3.42
C GLY A 93 13.48 8.51 2.75
N ALA A 94 14.56 8.23 2.00
CA ALA A 94 14.77 6.94 1.38
C ALA A 94 14.94 5.80 2.40
N ASP A 95 15.66 6.06 3.51
CA ASP A 95 15.80 5.07 4.58
C ASP A 95 14.49 4.83 5.33
N ALA A 96 13.76 5.90 5.62
CA ALA A 96 12.46 5.79 6.27
C ALA A 96 11.46 5.01 5.40
N LEU A 97 11.45 5.27 4.08
CA LEU A 97 10.61 4.55 3.13
C LEU A 97 11.03 3.07 3.02
N TYR A 98 12.32 2.79 2.94
CA TYR A 98 12.81 1.41 2.93
C TYR A 98 12.41 0.67 4.20
N ASN A 99 12.67 1.25 5.38
CA ASN A 99 12.33 0.63 6.66
C ASN A 99 10.81 0.45 6.86
N MET A 100 9.99 1.25 6.17
CA MET A 100 8.55 1.06 6.13
C MET A 100 8.14 -0.13 5.26
N LEU A 101 8.81 -0.31 4.11
CA LEU A 101 8.37 -1.24 3.07
C LEU A 101 9.12 -2.59 3.09
N ALA A 102 10.31 -2.68 3.71
CA ALA A 102 11.17 -3.88 3.66
C ALA A 102 10.43 -5.16 4.10
N ASP A 103 9.68 -5.09 5.21
CA ASP A 103 8.88 -6.20 5.75
C ASP A 103 7.41 -6.18 5.30
N THR A 104 7.10 -5.36 4.31
CA THR A 104 5.74 -5.17 3.84
C THR A 104 5.51 -5.91 2.54
N TYR A 105 4.52 -6.78 2.51
CA TYR A 105 4.12 -7.49 1.29
C TYR A 105 3.34 -6.56 0.36
N VAL A 106 3.73 -6.57 -0.88
CA VAL A 106 3.06 -5.88 -1.97
C VAL A 106 2.06 -6.84 -2.61
N VAL A 107 0.80 -6.48 -2.61
CA VAL A 107 -0.29 -7.32 -3.11
C VAL A 107 -1.03 -6.58 -4.23
N PRO A 108 -1.18 -7.17 -5.41
CA PRO A 108 -1.87 -6.51 -6.51
C PRO A 108 -3.36 -6.36 -6.18
N VAL A 109 -3.92 -5.21 -6.52
CA VAL A 109 -5.36 -4.98 -6.44
C VAL A 109 -6.04 -5.75 -7.57
N ARG A 110 -6.55 -6.94 -7.27
CA ARG A 110 -7.11 -7.85 -8.28
C ARG A 110 -8.40 -7.31 -8.90
N GLY A 111 -8.37 -7.10 -10.20
CA GLY A 111 -9.42 -7.50 -11.15
C GLY A 111 -10.68 -6.64 -11.29
N LEU A 112 -11.09 -5.81 -10.36
CA LEU A 112 -12.35 -5.04 -10.46
C LEU A 112 -12.15 -3.56 -10.81
N GLN A 113 -10.98 -3.01 -10.56
CA GLN A 113 -10.77 -1.57 -10.67
C GLN A 113 -10.83 -1.06 -12.11
N GLY A 114 -10.27 -1.76 -13.07
CA GLY A 114 -10.35 -1.36 -14.47
C GLY A 114 -11.80 -1.35 -14.98
N LYS A 115 -12.57 -2.39 -14.67
CA LYS A 115 -13.99 -2.47 -15.05
C LYS A 115 -14.83 -1.47 -14.26
N GLN A 116 -14.63 -1.35 -12.94
CA GLN A 116 -15.34 -0.38 -12.12
C GLN A 116 -14.97 1.06 -12.48
N ARG A 117 -13.69 1.34 -12.73
CA ARG A 117 -13.24 2.65 -13.21
C ARG A 117 -13.90 3.00 -14.53
N PHE A 118 -13.93 2.07 -15.47
CA PHE A 118 -14.64 2.22 -16.75
C PHE A 118 -16.13 2.50 -16.55
N PHE A 119 -16.83 1.69 -15.74
CA PHE A 119 -18.25 1.89 -15.47
C PHE A 119 -18.51 3.21 -14.72
N ASN A 120 -17.64 3.60 -13.79
CA ASN A 120 -17.77 4.88 -13.08
C ASN A 120 -17.57 6.06 -14.03
N VAL A 121 -16.59 6.01 -14.92
CA VAL A 121 -16.38 7.05 -15.94
C VAL A 121 -17.55 7.14 -16.91
N LEU A 122 -18.10 5.99 -17.37
CA LEU A 122 -19.30 5.95 -18.18
C LEU A 122 -20.51 6.54 -17.44
N LYS A 123 -20.64 6.27 -16.15
CA LYS A 123 -21.71 6.84 -15.33
C LYS A 123 -21.59 8.36 -15.19
N LEU A 124 -20.38 8.86 -15.00
CA LEU A 124 -20.11 10.30 -14.94
C LEU A 124 -20.37 10.99 -16.29
N LEU A 125 -19.99 10.36 -17.40
CA LEU A 125 -20.34 10.82 -18.76
C LEU A 125 -21.85 10.86 -18.96
N LYS A 126 -22.57 9.79 -18.61
CA LYS A 126 -24.03 9.72 -18.72
C LYS A 126 -24.71 10.79 -17.84
N GLN A 127 -24.13 11.12 -16.69
CA GLN A 127 -24.63 12.18 -15.81
C GLN A 127 -24.19 13.59 -16.23
N ARG A 128 -23.47 13.73 -17.36
CA ARG A 128 -22.90 15.00 -17.86
C ARG A 128 -22.04 15.74 -16.82
N LYS A 129 -21.44 15.01 -15.87
CA LYS A 129 -20.56 15.58 -14.85
C LYS A 129 -19.11 15.74 -15.32
N VAL A 130 -18.75 15.08 -16.41
CA VAL A 130 -17.45 15.15 -17.06
C VAL A 130 -17.64 15.23 -18.59
N THR A 131 -16.74 15.94 -19.25
CA THR A 131 -16.68 15.97 -20.71
C THR A 131 -16.02 14.70 -21.26
N PHE A 132 -16.19 14.46 -22.57
CA PHE A 132 -15.54 13.31 -23.21
C PHE A 132 -14.02 13.35 -23.09
N CYS A 133 -13.40 14.52 -23.21
CA CYS A 133 -11.95 14.70 -23.06
C CYS A 133 -11.49 14.39 -21.63
N GLU A 134 -12.22 14.85 -20.62
CA GLU A 134 -11.94 14.51 -19.19
C GLU A 134 -12.13 13.02 -18.92
N ALA A 135 -13.15 12.41 -19.52
CA ALA A 135 -13.37 10.97 -19.42
C ALA A 135 -12.21 10.16 -20.04
N VAL A 136 -11.71 10.56 -21.19
CA VAL A 136 -10.52 9.95 -21.82
C VAL A 136 -9.30 10.15 -20.93
N TYR A 137 -9.09 11.35 -20.37
CA TYR A 137 -8.00 11.61 -19.43
C TYR A 137 -8.12 10.74 -18.17
N LEU A 138 -9.31 10.61 -17.59
CA LEU A 138 -9.58 9.73 -16.45
C LEU A 138 -9.39 8.24 -16.78
N MET A 139 -9.50 7.86 -18.05
CA MET A 139 -9.29 6.48 -18.53
C MET A 139 -7.85 6.22 -18.98
N GLN A 140 -7.07 7.26 -19.26
CA GLN A 140 -5.66 7.09 -19.57
C GLN A 140 -4.95 6.46 -18.37
N HIS A 141 -4.41 5.26 -18.59
CA HIS A 141 -3.49 4.66 -17.66
C HIS A 141 -2.24 5.53 -17.64
N GLU A 142 -1.82 5.99 -16.49
CA GLU A 142 -0.46 6.50 -16.31
C GLU A 142 0.49 5.48 -16.93
N LYS A 143 1.44 5.94 -17.73
CA LYS A 143 2.38 5.04 -18.41
C LYS A 143 3.17 4.31 -17.34
N VAL A 144 2.83 3.06 -17.11
CA VAL A 144 3.55 2.17 -16.19
C VAL A 144 4.96 1.99 -16.71
N THR A 145 5.96 2.31 -15.91
CA THR A 145 7.38 2.13 -16.26
C THR A 145 7.71 0.65 -16.42
N GLU A 146 8.90 0.34 -16.94
CA GLU A 146 9.32 -1.06 -17.11
C GLU A 146 9.50 -1.74 -15.74
N ASP A 147 10.05 -1.03 -14.78
CA ASP A 147 10.25 -1.53 -13.40
C ASP A 147 8.92 -1.76 -12.69
N GLU A 148 7.98 -0.82 -12.77
CA GLU A 148 6.62 -0.99 -12.25
C GLU A 148 5.92 -2.21 -12.87
N ARG A 149 6.07 -2.40 -14.19
CA ARG A 149 5.52 -3.57 -14.87
C ARG A 149 6.16 -4.87 -14.40
N ARG A 150 7.48 -4.84 -14.15
CA ARG A 150 8.22 -5.99 -13.62
C ARG A 150 7.76 -6.32 -12.21
N VAL A 151 7.66 -5.33 -11.33
CA VAL A 151 7.11 -5.50 -9.96
C VAL A 151 5.71 -6.10 -10.02
N LEU A 152 4.80 -5.53 -10.83
CA LEU A 152 3.43 -6.06 -10.98
C LEU A 152 3.41 -7.52 -11.43
N LYS A 153 4.23 -7.90 -12.41
CA LYS A 153 4.31 -9.30 -12.88
C LYS A 153 4.72 -10.25 -11.77
N LEU A 154 5.69 -9.86 -10.94
CA LEU A 154 6.17 -10.65 -9.82
C LEU A 154 5.10 -10.82 -8.74
N VAL A 155 4.51 -9.72 -8.26
CA VAL A 155 3.50 -9.75 -7.19
C VAL A 155 2.17 -10.35 -7.63
N MET A 156 1.91 -10.44 -8.94
CA MET A 156 0.75 -11.18 -9.45
C MET A 156 0.87 -12.70 -9.27
N GLN A 157 2.08 -13.24 -9.18
CA GLN A 157 2.32 -14.67 -8.93
C GLN A 157 2.19 -14.99 -7.45
N THR A 158 2.83 -14.19 -6.61
CA THR A 158 2.80 -14.35 -5.15
C THR A 158 3.02 -13.00 -4.47
N PRO A 159 2.40 -12.73 -3.29
CA PRO A 159 2.75 -11.57 -2.49
C PRO A 159 4.24 -11.58 -2.15
N LEU A 160 4.94 -10.49 -2.39
CA LEU A 160 6.38 -10.35 -2.13
C LEU A 160 6.63 -9.11 -1.30
N SER A 161 7.56 -9.20 -0.35
CA SER A 161 8.09 -8.04 0.35
C SER A 161 8.99 -7.22 -0.58
N VAL A 162 9.22 -5.96 -0.22
CA VAL A 162 10.12 -5.12 -1.03
C VAL A 162 11.55 -5.66 -1.03
N ALA A 163 12.01 -6.27 0.07
CA ALA A 163 13.32 -6.92 0.10
C ALA A 163 13.40 -8.12 -0.87
N GLU A 164 12.34 -8.93 -0.95
CA GLU A 164 12.24 -10.03 -1.91
C GLU A 164 12.16 -9.52 -3.36
N LEU A 165 11.45 -8.42 -3.60
CA LEU A 165 11.42 -7.77 -4.92
C LEU A 165 12.83 -7.31 -5.34
N ILE A 166 13.58 -6.67 -4.45
CA ILE A 166 14.97 -6.27 -4.71
C ILE A 166 15.81 -7.50 -5.08
N ARG A 167 15.67 -8.61 -4.34
CA ARG A 167 16.37 -9.86 -4.64
C ARG A 167 16.00 -10.42 -6.02
N CYS A 168 14.73 -10.31 -6.42
CA CYS A 168 14.30 -10.67 -7.78
C CYS A 168 14.97 -9.83 -8.87
N PHE A 169 15.21 -8.54 -8.58
CA PHE A 169 15.91 -7.65 -9.52
C PHE A 169 17.40 -7.98 -9.60
N GLU A 170 18.08 -8.25 -8.48
CA GLU A 170 19.48 -8.68 -8.43
C GLU A 170 19.68 -9.99 -9.21
N ASN A 171 18.85 -10.98 -8.94
CA ASN A 171 18.93 -12.29 -9.60
C ASN A 171 18.38 -12.27 -11.04
N SER A 172 17.99 -11.10 -11.56
CA SER A 172 17.44 -10.93 -12.91
C SER A 172 16.34 -11.95 -13.22
N VAL A 173 15.42 -12.19 -12.28
CA VAL A 173 14.35 -13.18 -12.43
C VAL A 173 13.50 -12.85 -13.64
N ARG A 174 13.53 -13.72 -14.66
CA ARG A 174 12.80 -13.58 -15.93
C ARG A 174 11.63 -14.54 -16.01
N ASP A 175 11.75 -15.73 -15.42
CA ASP A 175 10.68 -16.72 -15.39
C ASP A 175 9.73 -16.44 -14.22
N VAL A 176 8.62 -15.84 -14.55
CA VAL A 176 7.51 -15.51 -13.63
C VAL A 176 6.28 -16.37 -13.91
N SER A 177 6.48 -17.60 -14.42
CA SER A 177 5.38 -18.48 -14.79
C SER A 177 4.66 -19.12 -13.62
N SER A 178 5.31 -19.21 -12.44
CA SER A 178 4.71 -19.74 -11.22
C SER A 178 5.31 -19.11 -9.96
N ALA A 179 4.54 -19.14 -8.86
CA ALA A 179 4.99 -18.69 -7.54
C ALA A 179 6.23 -19.44 -7.07
N ASP A 180 6.26 -20.76 -7.24
CA ASP A 180 7.36 -21.62 -6.79
C ASP A 180 8.69 -21.25 -7.44
N LYS A 181 8.68 -20.91 -8.73
CA LYS A 181 9.89 -20.48 -9.45
C LYS A 181 10.39 -19.11 -8.96
N VAL A 182 9.47 -18.20 -8.64
CA VAL A 182 9.83 -16.90 -8.08
C VAL A 182 10.44 -17.09 -6.69
N ILE A 183 9.82 -17.89 -5.83
CA ILE A 183 10.30 -18.16 -4.48
C ILE A 183 11.68 -18.89 -4.52
N ALA A 184 11.83 -19.91 -5.37
CA ALA A 184 13.11 -20.62 -5.54
C ALA A 184 14.25 -19.71 -6.05
N ALA A 185 13.91 -18.67 -6.81
CA ALA A 185 14.91 -17.70 -7.27
C ALA A 185 15.29 -16.67 -6.21
N ILE A 186 14.46 -16.46 -5.18
CA ILE A 186 14.75 -15.56 -4.05
C ILE A 186 15.57 -16.29 -2.99
N TYR A 187 15.12 -17.47 -2.58
CA TYR A 187 15.70 -18.29 -1.51
C TYR A 187 16.57 -19.37 -2.13
N THR A 188 17.78 -19.00 -2.52
CA THR A 188 18.73 -19.91 -3.19
C THR A 188 19.56 -20.73 -2.22
N ASP A 189 19.63 -20.31 -0.95
CA ASP A 189 20.42 -20.96 0.10
C ASP A 189 19.50 -21.31 1.29
N GLU A 190 19.71 -22.48 1.93
CA GLU A 190 18.96 -22.91 3.13
C GLU A 190 19.13 -21.93 4.31
N SER A 191 20.17 -21.12 4.29
CA SER A 191 20.42 -20.07 5.31
C SER A 191 19.71 -18.75 5.06
N ASP A 192 19.06 -18.58 3.89
CA ASP A 192 18.35 -17.38 3.54
C ASP A 192 17.09 -17.21 4.39
N ASN A 193 16.97 -16.09 5.06
CA ASN A 193 15.78 -15.71 5.83
C ASN A 193 15.47 -14.23 5.62
N GLN A 194 14.26 -13.82 6.02
CA GLN A 194 13.78 -12.46 5.82
C GLN A 194 14.74 -11.38 6.39
N ALA A 195 15.33 -11.63 7.56
CA ALA A 195 16.23 -10.68 8.19
C ALA A 195 17.53 -10.49 7.39
N ARG A 196 18.08 -11.57 6.83
CA ARG A 196 19.26 -11.50 5.94
C ARG A 196 18.91 -10.79 4.64
N LEU A 197 17.76 -11.10 4.04
CA LEU A 197 17.29 -10.44 2.84
C LEU A 197 17.12 -8.93 3.06
N ASN A 198 16.51 -8.52 4.17
CA ASN A 198 16.35 -7.11 4.51
C ASN A 198 17.70 -6.39 4.64
N ASN A 199 18.67 -7.00 5.30
CA ASN A 199 20.02 -6.42 5.45
C ASN A 199 20.75 -6.33 4.11
N ALA A 200 20.74 -7.37 3.30
CA ALA A 200 21.36 -7.39 1.98
C ALA A 200 20.72 -6.36 1.04
N SER A 201 19.40 -6.36 0.97
CA SER A 201 18.62 -5.46 0.10
C SER A 201 18.77 -3.98 0.49
N SER A 202 19.12 -3.67 1.75
CA SER A 202 19.35 -2.30 2.19
C SER A 202 20.52 -1.62 1.50
N GLN A 203 21.49 -2.40 1.00
CA GLN A 203 22.71 -1.93 0.32
C GLN A 203 22.69 -2.21 -1.20
N SER A 204 21.58 -2.75 -1.72
CA SER A 204 21.45 -3.10 -3.13
C SER A 204 21.39 -1.88 -4.04
N ASP A 205 22.03 -1.97 -5.21
CA ASP A 205 21.94 -0.96 -6.25
C ASP A 205 20.50 -0.81 -6.79
N TYR A 206 19.71 -1.89 -6.77
CA TYR A 206 18.30 -1.89 -7.21
C TYR A 206 17.32 -1.36 -6.17
N ARG A 207 17.80 -1.04 -4.95
CA ARG A 207 16.95 -0.55 -3.86
C ARG A 207 16.09 0.64 -4.27
N ARG A 208 16.71 1.63 -4.91
CA ARG A 208 16.02 2.86 -5.31
C ARG A 208 14.94 2.59 -6.35
N GLU A 209 15.26 1.84 -7.39
CA GLU A 209 14.36 1.53 -8.51
C GLU A 209 13.13 0.76 -8.02
N VAL A 210 13.33 -0.26 -7.19
CA VAL A 210 12.22 -1.07 -6.63
C VAL A 210 11.36 -0.26 -5.66
N LEU A 211 11.97 0.59 -4.82
CA LEU A 211 11.22 1.46 -3.91
C LEU A 211 10.36 2.46 -4.68
N GLU A 212 10.94 3.14 -5.68
CA GLU A 212 10.23 4.10 -6.52
C GLU A 212 9.07 3.41 -7.27
N ALA A 213 9.32 2.25 -7.89
CA ALA A 213 8.30 1.48 -8.58
C ALA A 213 7.17 1.04 -7.64
N THR A 214 7.51 0.52 -6.46
CA THR A 214 6.52 0.07 -5.47
C THR A 214 5.70 1.23 -4.93
N ALA A 215 6.34 2.34 -4.59
CA ALA A 215 5.67 3.54 -4.10
C ALA A 215 4.71 4.11 -5.17
N ASN A 216 5.14 4.21 -6.42
CA ASN A 216 4.29 4.67 -7.52
C ASN A 216 3.09 3.76 -7.73
N LEU A 217 3.29 2.44 -7.72
CA LEU A 217 2.19 1.47 -7.83
C LEU A 217 1.19 1.58 -6.67
N TYR A 218 1.67 1.88 -5.45
CA TYR A 218 0.81 2.13 -4.31
C TYR A 218 0.03 3.43 -4.46
N LEU A 219 0.69 4.54 -4.77
CA LEU A 219 0.07 5.85 -4.97
C LEU A 219 -0.94 5.84 -6.15
N THR A 220 -0.66 5.07 -7.21
CA THR A 220 -1.57 4.89 -8.36
C THR A 220 -2.64 3.82 -8.14
N ARG A 221 -2.73 3.26 -6.92
CA ARG A 221 -3.76 2.30 -6.49
C ARG A 221 -3.74 0.96 -7.25
N GLN A 222 -2.59 0.56 -7.74
CA GLN A 222 -2.43 -0.72 -8.44
C GLN A 222 -2.08 -1.85 -7.47
N VAL A 223 -1.51 -1.51 -6.31
CA VAL A 223 -1.19 -2.46 -5.25
C VAL A 223 -1.70 -1.95 -3.90
N ILE A 224 -1.87 -2.85 -2.96
CA ILE A 224 -2.04 -2.59 -1.53
C ILE A 224 -0.84 -3.13 -0.78
N LEU A 225 -0.60 -2.56 0.38
CA LEU A 225 0.44 -2.98 1.29
C LEU A 225 -0.16 -3.90 2.37
N GLU A 226 0.48 -5.03 2.63
CA GLU A 226 0.10 -5.97 3.69
C GLU A 226 1.29 -6.16 4.62
N HIS A 227 1.10 -6.00 5.92
CA HIS A 227 2.19 -6.19 6.89
C HIS A 227 2.08 -7.58 7.53
N ALA A 228 3.17 -8.34 7.55
CA ALA A 228 3.26 -9.64 8.20
C ALA A 228 3.12 -9.58 9.74
#